data_a0e60072fcd2f2b740ae510739db9ac3
#
_entry.id   a0e60072fcd2f2b740ae510739db9ac3
#
_cell.length_a   1.000
_cell.length_b   1.000
_cell.length_c   1.000
_cell.angle_alpha   90.00
_cell.angle_beta   90.00
_cell.angle_gamma   90.00
#
_symmetry.space_group_name_H-M   'P 1'
#
loop_
_entity.id
_entity.type
_entity.pdbx_description
1 polymer ?
#
loop_
_entity_poly.entity_id
_entity_poly.type
_entity_poly.pdbx_seq_one_letter_code
_entity_poly.pdbx_strand_id
1 'polypeptide(L)'
;MLHFWLRLLFLACVLACSSSGQDAENDPADTAPLGLPGLAAPPDVAAPPTDATLSASGLASKLLVAGNGTASPSATDTVRVHYSGWQTNGQRFDSSVPEGKPVEFPLNGVIAGWTEGLQLMVEGEERRFWIPEGLAYRGQSGRPSGMLVFDVLLLEIL
;
A
#
# COMPACT_ATOMS: atom_id res chain seq x y z
N MET A 1 -72.33 43.97 -2.06
CA MET A 1 -72.57 42.77 -2.90
C MET A 1 -71.21 42.07 -3.00
N LEU A 2 -71.13 41.08 -2.30
CA LEU A 2 -71.11 39.63 -2.59
C LEU A 2 -69.66 39.09 -2.72
N HIS A 3 -69.38 38.32 -1.74
CA HIS A 3 -68.81 36.95 -1.67
C HIS A 3 -67.30 36.82 -1.85
N PHE A 4 -66.59 36.51 -0.74
CA PHE A 4 -66.36 35.15 -0.21
C PHE A 4 -65.47 34.31 -1.12
N TRP A 5 -64.27 34.02 -0.69
CA TRP A 5 -63.85 32.68 -0.23
C TRP A 5 -62.42 32.63 0.26
N LEU A 6 -62.36 32.31 1.50
CA LEU A 6 -61.19 31.85 2.29
C LEU A 6 -60.71 30.52 1.75
N ARG A 7 -59.45 30.38 1.41
CA ARG A 7 -58.77 29.07 1.42
C ARG A 7 -57.40 29.19 2.06
N LEU A 8 -57.39 28.67 3.26
CA LEU A 8 -56.26 28.26 4.06
C LEU A 8 -55.46 27.22 3.28
N LEU A 9 -54.18 27.46 3.01
CA LEU A 9 -53.25 26.44 2.54
C LEU A 9 -52.17 26.26 3.59
N PHE A 10 -52.26 25.13 4.25
CA PHE A 10 -51.26 24.58 5.14
C PHE A 10 -49.89 24.46 4.39
N LEU A 11 -48.91 25.20 4.83
CA LEU A 11 -47.52 25.01 4.44
C LEU A 11 -46.92 23.97 5.38
N ALA A 12 -46.95 22.70 4.94
CA ALA A 12 -46.24 21.65 5.61
C ALA A 12 -44.71 21.85 5.41
N CYS A 13 -44.07 22.26 6.48
CA CYS A 13 -42.61 22.33 6.55
C CYS A 13 -42.07 20.89 6.62
N VAL A 14 -41.67 20.35 5.48
CA VAL A 14 -40.92 19.09 5.44
C VAL A 14 -39.47 19.44 5.76
N LEU A 15 -39.04 19.19 6.99
CA LEU A 15 -37.61 19.11 7.33
C LEU A 15 -37.03 17.90 6.58
N ALA A 16 -36.40 18.16 5.46
CA ALA A 16 -35.51 17.22 4.85
C ALA A 16 -34.24 17.17 5.69
N CYS A 17 -34.11 16.14 6.49
CA CYS A 17 -32.86 15.75 7.15
C CYS A 17 -31.91 15.24 6.05
N SER A 18 -31.03 16.10 5.54
CA SER A 18 -29.93 15.68 4.69
C SER A 18 -28.91 14.97 5.56
N SER A 19 -29.01 13.64 5.61
CA SER A 19 -27.90 12.82 6.01
C SER A 19 -26.84 12.94 4.91
N SER A 20 -25.82 13.74 5.15
CA SER A 20 -24.59 13.72 4.38
C SER A 20 -23.92 12.36 4.60
N GLY A 21 -24.28 11.40 3.77
CA GLY A 21 -23.45 10.24 3.51
C GLY A 21 -22.16 10.77 2.90
N GLN A 22 -21.06 10.69 3.62
CA GLN A 22 -19.74 10.76 3.04
C GLN A 22 -19.58 9.47 2.23
N ASP A 23 -19.99 9.52 0.97
CA ASP A 23 -19.52 8.61 -0.04
C ASP A 23 -18.02 8.90 -0.14
N ALA A 24 -17.19 7.99 0.40
CA ALA A 24 -15.79 7.95 0.12
C ALA A 24 -15.67 7.78 -1.39
N GLU A 25 -15.45 8.88 -2.10
CA GLU A 25 -15.13 8.90 -3.51
C GLU A 25 -13.90 8.05 -3.69
N ASN A 26 -14.13 6.85 -4.23
CA ASN A 26 -13.08 5.96 -4.68
C ASN A 26 -12.48 6.64 -5.90
N ASP A 27 -11.38 7.37 -5.70
CA ASP A 27 -10.64 8.04 -6.78
C ASP A 27 -10.18 6.95 -7.77
N PRO A 28 -10.66 6.96 -9.04
CA PRO A 28 -10.28 5.96 -10.02
C PRO A 28 -8.78 5.99 -10.36
N ALA A 29 -8.03 6.99 -9.89
CA ALA A 29 -6.58 7.08 -10.04
C ALA A 29 -5.82 6.16 -9.08
N ASP A 30 -6.49 5.57 -8.08
CA ASP A 30 -5.86 4.73 -7.04
C ASP A 30 -6.02 3.23 -7.28
N THR A 31 -6.71 2.82 -8.34
CA THR A 31 -6.85 1.41 -8.67
C THR A 31 -5.64 0.95 -9.48
N ALA A 32 -4.66 0.34 -8.81
CA ALA A 32 -3.60 -0.39 -9.53
C ALA A 32 -4.24 -1.47 -10.42
N PRO A 33 -3.71 -1.72 -11.62
CA PRO A 33 -4.12 -2.87 -12.43
C PRO A 33 -4.08 -4.15 -11.58
N LEU A 34 -5.03 -5.06 -11.81
CA LEU A 34 -5.11 -6.33 -11.07
C LEU A 34 -3.73 -7.00 -11.00
N GLY A 35 -3.24 -7.24 -9.78
CA GLY A 35 -1.96 -7.88 -9.53
C GLY A 35 -0.75 -6.96 -9.41
N LEU A 36 -0.92 -5.64 -9.35
CA LEU A 36 0.16 -4.70 -9.03
C LEU A 36 -0.02 -4.10 -7.63
N PRO A 37 1.10 -3.76 -6.93
CA PRO A 37 1.04 -3.04 -5.66
C PRO A 37 0.23 -1.74 -5.76
N GLY A 38 -0.53 -1.41 -4.73
CA GLY A 38 -1.31 -0.18 -4.65
C GLY A 38 -0.44 1.09 -4.73
N LEU A 39 -1.03 2.20 -5.12
CA LEU A 39 -0.38 3.51 -5.15
C LEU A 39 -0.70 4.35 -3.91
N ALA A 40 -1.88 4.14 -3.31
CA ALA A 40 -2.24 4.74 -2.03
C ALA A 40 -1.52 4.09 -0.86
N ALA A 41 -1.23 4.88 0.17
CA ALA A 41 -0.68 4.33 1.40
C ALA A 41 -1.68 3.37 2.04
N PRO A 42 -1.22 2.17 2.44
CA PRO A 42 -2.11 1.22 3.10
C PRO A 42 -2.57 1.74 4.49
N PRO A 43 -3.72 1.28 4.98
CA PRO A 43 -4.26 1.75 6.27
C PRO A 43 -3.35 1.44 7.47
N ASP A 44 -2.50 0.43 7.35
CA ASP A 44 -1.52 0.01 8.34
C ASP A 44 -0.09 0.53 8.08
N VAL A 45 0.05 1.59 7.26
CA VAL A 45 1.35 2.19 6.92
C VAL A 45 2.10 2.72 8.14
N ALA A 46 1.42 3.17 9.18
CA ALA A 46 2.04 3.76 10.37
C ALA A 46 2.80 2.74 11.23
N ALA A 47 2.35 1.48 11.27
CA ALA A 47 2.96 0.42 12.06
C ALA A 47 2.49 -0.96 11.56
N PRO A 48 3.30 -2.04 11.74
CA PRO A 48 2.87 -3.38 11.39
C PRO A 48 1.66 -3.80 12.25
N PRO A 49 0.64 -4.42 11.64
CA PRO A 49 -0.51 -4.94 12.37
C PRO A 49 -0.13 -6.16 13.22
N THR A 50 -0.98 -6.54 14.15
CA THR A 50 -0.71 -7.64 15.09
C THR A 50 -0.60 -9.02 14.43
N ASP A 51 -1.11 -9.16 13.22
CA ASP A 51 -1.04 -10.37 12.39
C ASP A 51 0.17 -10.39 11.43
N ALA A 52 1.02 -9.35 11.48
CA ALA A 52 2.29 -9.38 10.75
C ALA A 52 3.29 -10.34 11.43
N THR A 53 4.05 -11.04 10.61
CA THR A 53 5.16 -11.88 11.09
C THR A 53 6.39 -11.01 11.34
N LEU A 54 6.95 -11.10 12.53
CA LEU A 54 8.17 -10.38 12.93
C LEU A 54 9.35 -11.34 12.92
N SER A 55 10.41 -10.96 12.21
CA SER A 55 11.68 -11.69 12.22
C SER A 55 12.60 -11.29 13.39
N ALA A 56 13.66 -12.06 13.61
CA ALA A 56 14.65 -11.75 14.65
C ALA A 56 15.41 -10.43 14.41
N SER A 57 15.52 -9.96 13.16
CA SER A 57 16.14 -8.68 12.82
C SER A 57 15.24 -7.47 13.08
N GLY A 58 13.95 -7.70 13.35
CA GLY A 58 12.92 -6.68 13.50
C GLY A 58 12.19 -6.34 12.19
N LEU A 59 12.45 -7.05 11.10
CA LEU A 59 11.64 -6.94 9.89
C LEU A 59 10.24 -7.51 10.15
N ALA A 60 9.20 -6.70 9.92
CA ALA A 60 7.84 -7.20 9.92
C ALA A 60 7.36 -7.42 8.49
N SER A 61 6.58 -8.49 8.28
CA SER A 61 6.04 -8.81 6.96
C SER A 61 4.64 -9.40 7.03
N LYS A 62 3.85 -9.18 5.97
CA LYS A 62 2.51 -9.73 5.81
C LYS A 62 2.28 -10.17 4.38
N LEU A 63 1.85 -11.41 4.21
CA LEU A 63 1.41 -11.93 2.92
C LEU A 63 0.13 -11.21 2.50
N LEU A 64 0.11 -10.62 1.33
CA LEU A 64 -1.06 -9.97 0.72
C LEU A 64 -1.72 -10.89 -0.31
N VAL A 65 -0.92 -11.42 -1.23
CA VAL A 65 -1.37 -12.36 -2.26
C VAL A 65 -0.39 -13.53 -2.32
N ALA A 66 -0.92 -14.74 -2.26
CA ALA A 66 -0.09 -15.95 -2.37
C ALA A 66 0.43 -16.11 -3.80
N GLY A 67 1.71 -16.43 -3.92
CA GLY A 67 2.34 -16.79 -5.17
C GLY A 67 2.12 -18.25 -5.56
N ASN A 68 2.59 -18.62 -6.72
CA ASN A 68 2.55 -19.99 -7.24
C ASN A 68 3.95 -20.59 -7.49
N GLY A 69 5.00 -19.80 -7.24
CA GLY A 69 6.38 -20.27 -7.29
C GLY A 69 6.66 -21.32 -6.20
N THR A 70 7.68 -22.14 -6.42
CA THR A 70 8.11 -23.20 -5.49
C THR A 70 9.48 -22.94 -4.87
N ALA A 71 10.18 -21.93 -5.35
CA ALA A 71 11.50 -21.53 -4.87
C ALA A 71 11.48 -20.08 -4.41
N SER A 72 12.30 -19.78 -3.40
CA SER A 72 12.58 -18.43 -2.94
C SER A 72 13.97 -18.00 -3.45
N PRO A 73 14.20 -16.69 -3.71
CA PRO A 73 15.50 -16.24 -4.13
C PRO A 73 16.55 -16.35 -3.01
N SER A 74 17.79 -16.53 -3.40
CA SER A 74 18.93 -16.41 -2.49
C SER A 74 19.38 -14.94 -2.36
N ALA A 75 20.21 -14.64 -1.35
CA ALA A 75 20.73 -13.28 -1.12
C ALA A 75 21.57 -12.72 -2.27
N THR A 76 21.99 -13.54 -3.23
CA THR A 76 22.82 -13.14 -4.37
C THR A 76 22.09 -13.13 -5.71
N ASP A 77 20.85 -13.57 -5.72
CA ASP A 77 20.04 -13.60 -6.93
C ASP A 77 19.59 -12.19 -7.35
N THR A 78 19.29 -12.04 -8.60
CA THR A 78 18.60 -10.87 -9.14
C THR A 78 17.12 -11.20 -9.22
N VAL A 79 16.27 -10.27 -8.81
CA VAL A 79 14.82 -10.43 -8.85
C VAL A 79 14.21 -9.35 -9.72
N ARG A 80 13.10 -9.70 -10.39
CA ARG A 80 12.25 -8.75 -11.11
C ARG A 80 10.97 -8.54 -10.31
N VAL A 81 10.69 -7.28 -9.98
CA VAL A 81 9.59 -6.92 -9.08
C VAL A 81 8.78 -5.72 -9.58
N HIS A 82 7.52 -5.65 -9.14
CA HIS A 82 6.83 -4.38 -8.97
C HIS A 82 6.80 -4.02 -7.49
N TYR A 83 6.83 -2.72 -7.18
CA TYR A 83 6.76 -2.27 -5.80
C TYR A 83 6.18 -0.87 -5.66
N SER A 84 5.70 -0.57 -4.47
CA SER A 84 5.41 0.78 -3.98
C SER A 84 5.99 0.93 -2.58
N GLY A 85 6.55 2.10 -2.28
CA GLY A 85 7.20 2.39 -1.01
C GLY A 85 6.72 3.68 -0.37
N TRP A 86 6.42 3.65 0.94
CA TRP A 86 5.94 4.77 1.72
C TRP A 86 6.74 4.96 3.00
N GLN A 87 6.75 6.19 3.48
CA GLN A 87 7.08 6.52 4.85
C GLN A 87 5.85 6.27 5.75
N THR A 88 6.06 6.14 7.06
CA THR A 88 4.99 5.87 8.04
C THR A 88 3.92 6.95 8.15
N ASN A 89 4.18 8.14 7.60
CA ASN A 89 3.20 9.21 7.47
C ASN A 89 2.28 9.08 6.23
N GLY A 90 2.43 7.99 5.45
CA GLY A 90 1.67 7.74 4.24
C GLY A 90 2.24 8.39 2.97
N GLN A 91 3.32 9.16 3.08
CA GLN A 91 3.96 9.76 1.91
C GLN A 91 4.67 8.69 1.08
N ARG A 92 4.20 8.45 -0.14
CA ARG A 92 4.89 7.59 -1.11
C ARG A 92 6.16 8.29 -1.58
N PHE A 93 7.28 7.59 -1.54
CA PHE A 93 8.56 8.12 -1.99
C PHE A 93 9.10 7.44 -3.25
N ASP A 94 8.63 6.22 -3.54
CA ASP A 94 9.09 5.45 -4.71
C ASP A 94 8.04 4.43 -5.15
N SER A 95 7.97 4.12 -6.46
CA SER A 95 7.10 3.08 -7.01
C SER A 95 7.44 2.81 -8.47
N SER A 96 7.41 1.56 -8.89
CA SER A 96 7.53 1.12 -10.28
C SER A 96 6.17 1.08 -11.01
N VAL A 97 5.07 1.17 -10.28
CA VAL A 97 3.71 0.96 -10.82
C VAL A 97 3.28 2.05 -11.80
N PRO A 98 3.53 3.36 -11.55
CA PRO A 98 3.12 4.42 -12.49
C PRO A 98 3.76 4.29 -13.86
N GLU A 99 4.96 3.71 -13.94
CA GLU A 99 5.67 3.51 -15.21
C GLU A 99 5.21 2.23 -15.93
N GLY A 100 4.48 1.35 -15.24
CA GLY A 100 4.03 0.06 -15.77
C GLY A 100 5.16 -0.89 -16.13
N LYS A 101 6.37 -0.65 -15.62
CA LYS A 101 7.56 -1.44 -15.92
C LYS A 101 8.14 -2.02 -14.63
N PRO A 102 8.32 -3.35 -14.57
CA PRO A 102 9.02 -3.98 -13.46
C PRO A 102 10.49 -3.55 -13.44
N VAL A 103 11.08 -3.61 -12.25
CA VAL A 103 12.49 -3.26 -12.03
C VAL A 103 13.24 -4.51 -11.58
N GLU A 104 14.49 -4.61 -12.03
CA GLU A 104 15.39 -5.70 -11.64
C GLU A 104 16.39 -5.21 -10.59
N PHE A 105 16.53 -5.98 -9.51
CA PHE A 105 17.45 -5.67 -8.43
C PHE A 105 18.28 -6.91 -8.05
N PRO A 106 19.59 -6.78 -7.99
CA PRO A 106 20.43 -7.78 -7.31
C PRO A 106 20.21 -7.66 -5.80
N LEU A 107 19.83 -8.74 -5.12
CA LEU A 107 19.47 -8.70 -3.69
C LEU A 107 20.64 -8.33 -2.76
N ASN A 108 21.86 -8.52 -3.20
CA ASN A 108 23.05 -8.04 -2.49
C ASN A 108 23.36 -6.54 -2.68
N GLY A 109 22.60 -5.83 -3.53
CA GLY A 109 22.77 -4.42 -3.83
C GLY A 109 21.66 -3.51 -3.27
N VAL A 110 20.67 -4.06 -2.56
CA VAL A 110 19.54 -3.32 -2.01
C VAL A 110 19.66 -3.16 -0.48
N ILE A 111 18.69 -2.46 0.14
CA ILE A 111 18.64 -2.33 1.61
C ILE A 111 18.47 -3.70 2.28
N ALA A 112 19.02 -3.87 3.47
CA ALA A 112 19.06 -5.15 4.17
C ALA A 112 17.65 -5.77 4.37
N GLY A 113 16.65 -4.94 4.64
CA GLY A 113 15.26 -5.40 4.76
C GLY A 113 14.70 -6.03 3.47
N TRP A 114 15.11 -5.55 2.30
CA TRP A 114 14.76 -6.17 1.01
C TRP A 114 15.52 -7.48 0.79
N THR A 115 16.84 -7.50 1.05
CA THR A 115 17.63 -8.73 0.96
C THR A 115 17.03 -9.84 1.83
N GLU A 116 16.63 -9.52 3.06
CA GLU A 116 16.00 -10.48 3.96
C GLU A 116 14.58 -10.84 3.52
N GLY A 117 13.75 -9.81 3.25
CA GLY A 117 12.32 -9.98 3.00
C GLY A 117 12.01 -10.77 1.73
N LEU A 118 12.72 -10.50 0.63
CA LEU A 118 12.48 -11.18 -0.64
C LEU A 118 12.87 -12.66 -0.60
N GLN A 119 13.80 -13.06 0.24
CA GLN A 119 14.11 -14.48 0.47
C GLN A 119 12.95 -15.24 1.16
N LEU A 120 11.94 -14.55 1.69
CA LEU A 120 10.73 -15.16 2.25
C LEU A 120 9.63 -15.34 1.21
N MET A 121 9.79 -14.78 0.01
CA MET A 121 8.79 -14.76 -1.05
C MET A 121 9.04 -15.87 -2.08
N VAL A 122 7.97 -16.21 -2.80
CA VAL A 122 8.04 -17.02 -4.02
C VAL A 122 7.50 -16.21 -5.22
N GLU A 123 7.76 -16.63 -6.44
CA GLU A 123 7.26 -15.97 -7.64
C GLU A 123 5.72 -15.91 -7.64
N GLY A 124 5.17 -14.76 -8.07
CA GLY A 124 3.76 -14.44 -8.05
C GLY A 124 3.24 -13.96 -6.69
N GLU A 125 4.06 -13.93 -5.66
CA GLU A 125 3.67 -13.48 -4.32
C GLU A 125 3.70 -11.97 -4.22
N GLU A 126 2.68 -11.37 -3.58
CA GLU A 126 2.71 -9.99 -3.11
C GLU A 126 2.78 -9.96 -1.59
N ARG A 127 3.75 -9.21 -1.04
CA ARG A 127 3.99 -9.12 0.39
C ARG A 127 4.27 -7.69 0.80
N ARG A 128 3.73 -7.29 1.96
CA ARG A 128 4.05 -6.03 2.62
C ARG A 128 5.14 -6.23 3.63
N PHE A 129 6.09 -5.27 3.64
CA PHE A 129 7.20 -5.19 4.57
C PHE A 129 7.15 -3.87 5.34
N TRP A 130 7.36 -3.92 6.66
CA TRP A 130 7.67 -2.78 7.50
C TRP A 130 9.13 -2.94 7.89
N ILE A 131 9.99 -2.11 7.32
CA ILE A 131 11.43 -2.21 7.41
C ILE A 131 11.93 -1.16 8.40
N PRO A 132 12.42 -1.55 9.58
CA PRO A 132 12.98 -0.59 10.53
C PRO A 132 14.18 0.13 9.94
N GLU A 133 14.48 1.33 10.40
CA GLU A 133 15.54 2.19 9.86
C GLU A 133 16.90 1.48 9.79
N GLY A 134 17.22 0.64 10.77
CA GLY A 134 18.48 -0.13 10.80
C GLY A 134 18.63 -1.13 9.65
N LEU A 135 17.52 -1.56 9.03
CA LEU A 135 17.48 -2.43 7.85
C LEU A 135 17.15 -1.66 6.56
N ALA A 136 16.92 -0.35 6.66
CA ALA A 136 16.64 0.58 5.56
C ALA A 136 17.89 1.43 5.25
N TYR A 137 17.74 2.75 5.14
CA TYR A 137 18.83 3.65 4.75
C TYR A 137 19.67 4.17 5.93
N ARG A 138 19.37 3.82 7.18
CA ARG A 138 20.18 4.12 8.38
C ARG A 138 20.48 5.61 8.57
N GLY A 139 19.51 6.49 8.27
CA GLY A 139 19.70 7.94 8.38
C GLY A 139 20.58 8.56 7.31
N GLN A 140 20.86 7.87 6.22
CA GLN A 140 21.67 8.38 5.11
C GLN A 140 21.03 9.65 4.51
N SER A 141 21.83 10.70 4.39
CA SER A 141 21.37 11.98 3.84
C SER A 141 20.83 11.84 2.41
N GLY A 142 19.70 12.50 2.12
CA GLY A 142 19.05 12.43 0.81
C GLY A 142 18.21 11.16 0.57
N ARG A 143 18.07 10.30 1.57
CA ARG A 143 17.20 9.12 1.53
C ARG A 143 16.04 9.26 2.53
N PRO A 144 14.92 8.56 2.31
CA PRO A 144 13.86 8.47 3.31
C PRO A 144 14.40 7.96 4.64
N SER A 145 13.96 8.57 5.74
CA SER A 145 14.40 8.22 7.11
C SER A 145 13.29 7.51 7.88
N GLY A 146 13.68 6.83 8.96
CA GLY A 146 12.78 6.08 9.80
C GLY A 146 12.39 4.72 9.20
N MET A 147 11.33 4.15 9.75
CA MET A 147 10.75 2.92 9.23
C MET A 147 10.11 3.16 7.86
N LEU A 148 10.34 2.25 6.93
CA LEU A 148 9.79 2.30 5.58
C LEU A 148 8.83 1.14 5.37
N VAL A 149 7.77 1.39 4.59
CA VAL A 149 6.77 0.38 4.24
C VAL A 149 6.80 0.13 2.75
N PHE A 150 6.82 -1.13 2.35
CA PHE A 150 6.81 -1.51 0.93
C PHE A 150 5.80 -2.61 0.69
N ASP A 151 5.02 -2.47 -0.38
CA ASP A 151 4.34 -3.58 -1.03
C ASP A 151 5.18 -4.02 -2.22
N VAL A 152 5.50 -5.30 -2.28
CA VAL A 152 6.37 -5.89 -3.30
C VAL A 152 5.70 -7.10 -3.91
N LEU A 153 5.57 -7.09 -5.23
CA LEU A 153 5.17 -8.24 -6.05
C LEU A 153 6.42 -8.83 -6.69
N LEU A 154 6.78 -10.05 -6.31
CA LEU A 154 7.88 -10.79 -6.92
C LEU A 154 7.40 -11.47 -8.22
N LEU A 155 7.91 -11.00 -9.34
CA LEU A 155 7.52 -11.52 -10.66
C LEU A 155 8.39 -12.69 -11.09
N GLU A 156 9.71 -12.60 -10.88
CA GLU A 156 10.67 -13.57 -11.42
C GLU A 156 11.98 -13.55 -10.61
N ILE A 157 12.60 -14.71 -10.47
CA ILE A 157 13.96 -14.91 -9.97
C ILE A 157 14.87 -15.17 -11.18
N LEU A 158 15.93 -14.36 -11.35
CA LEU A 158 16.80 -14.33 -12.51
C LEU A 158 18.17 -14.97 -12.22
#